data_b19f98dba0964945d14166191aa48eb7
#
_entry.id   b19f98dba0964945d14166191aa48eb7
#
_cell.length_a   1.000
_cell.length_b   1.000
_cell.length_c   1.000
_cell.angle_alpha   90.00
_cell.angle_beta   90.00
_cell.angle_gamma   90.00
#
_symmetry.space_group_name_H-M   'P 1'
#
loop_
_entity.id
_entity.type
_entity.pdbx_description
1 polymer ?
#
loop_
_entity_poly.entity_id
_entity_poly.type
_entity_poly.pdbx_seq_one_letter_code
_entity_poly.pdbx_strand_id
1 'polypeptide(L)'
;MSRRELLGHGAAMTGGLLALGLFAGQASAAVRSVSTSTPRTRLAKAAERLLQETSPDFLVDHCHRSVELASLIVAAGNIALDEEVLFVGVLLHDLGLTQRFHSSEVRFEVASANAARDLALDYGLSAARAANVWDVAALHATGGISDFKSTETAVGSDAIGRDVVGYGLDGFDPDVVARIMETRAGFAEPFVQAIVADLQDKPQVASSTWMTTIAAKYIPGFHQNDIEQRALADPWENP
;
A
#
# COMPACT_ATOMS: atom_id res chain seq x y z
N MET A 1 -39.97 16.49 9.37
CA MET A 1 -38.71 15.83 9.69
C MET A 1 -37.73 16.90 10.18
N SER A 2 -37.33 16.85 11.43
CA SER A 2 -36.57 17.90 12.10
C SER A 2 -35.06 17.65 11.94
N ARG A 3 -34.29 18.76 11.90
CA ARG A 3 -32.80 18.80 11.74
C ARG A 3 -32.00 18.04 12.80
N ARG A 4 -32.61 17.24 13.68
CA ARG A 4 -31.97 16.57 14.82
C ARG A 4 -31.67 15.07 14.62
N GLU A 5 -32.07 14.47 13.49
CA GLU A 5 -31.91 13.02 13.25
C GLU A 5 -30.72 12.66 12.35
N LEU A 6 -29.87 13.62 11.97
CA LEU A 6 -28.75 13.39 11.05
C LEU A 6 -27.36 13.36 11.71
N LEU A 7 -27.26 13.44 13.05
CA LEU A 7 -25.97 13.45 13.75
C LEU A 7 -25.90 12.31 14.78
N GLY A 8 -25.72 11.11 14.32
CA GLY A 8 -25.56 9.99 15.22
C GLY A 8 -25.15 8.68 14.53
N HIS A 9 -24.06 8.65 13.82
CA HIS A 9 -23.33 7.39 13.57
C HIS A 9 -21.86 7.75 13.36
N GLY A 10 -21.07 7.53 14.40
CA GLY A 10 -19.62 7.48 14.28
C GLY A 10 -19.25 6.39 13.25
N ALA A 11 -18.77 6.80 12.12
CA ALA A 11 -18.27 5.89 11.08
C ALA A 11 -16.94 5.28 11.58
N ALA A 12 -17.04 4.09 12.14
CA ALA A 12 -15.91 3.17 12.15
C ALA A 12 -15.47 2.98 10.68
N MET A 13 -14.19 3.05 10.42
CA MET A 13 -13.59 2.76 9.12
C MET A 13 -13.86 1.29 8.74
N THR A 14 -15.01 1.03 8.16
CA THR A 14 -15.40 -0.24 7.55
C THR A 14 -15.71 -0.02 6.08
N GLY A 15 -14.82 0.63 5.37
CA GLY A 15 -14.98 0.99 3.97
C GLY A 15 -14.01 0.22 3.07
N GLY A 16 -14.11 -1.10 3.03
CA GLY A 16 -13.32 -1.92 2.11
C GLY A 16 -13.95 -3.28 1.79
N LEU A 17 -15.17 -3.54 2.24
CA LEU A 17 -15.73 -4.90 2.26
C LEU A 17 -16.83 -5.18 1.20
N LEU A 18 -17.12 -4.29 0.26
CA LEU A 18 -18.27 -4.48 -0.64
C LEU A 18 -17.95 -5.00 -2.04
N ALA A 19 -16.69 -5.03 -2.47
CA ALA A 19 -16.34 -5.56 -3.79
C ALA A 19 -15.84 -7.03 -3.77
N LEU A 20 -15.36 -7.55 -2.65
CA LEU A 20 -14.88 -8.94 -2.50
C LEU A 20 -15.90 -9.91 -1.89
N GLY A 21 -17.10 -9.46 -1.56
CA GLY A 21 -18.18 -10.30 -0.99
C GLY A 21 -18.71 -11.42 -1.90
N LEU A 22 -18.25 -11.54 -3.14
CA LEU A 22 -18.66 -12.61 -4.07
C LEU A 22 -17.79 -13.87 -3.98
N PHE A 23 -16.69 -13.88 -3.22
CA PHE A 23 -15.79 -15.03 -3.12
C PHE A 23 -15.91 -15.82 -1.80
N ALA A 24 -16.81 -15.45 -0.89
CA ALA A 24 -16.98 -16.12 0.40
C ALA A 24 -17.67 -17.51 0.34
N GLY A 25 -17.85 -18.08 -0.82
CA GLY A 25 -18.74 -19.24 -1.01
C GLY A 25 -18.08 -20.58 -1.31
N GLN A 26 -16.75 -20.73 -1.47
CA GLN A 26 -16.11 -22.03 -1.76
C GLN A 26 -14.67 -22.17 -1.26
N ALA A 27 -14.40 -21.83 -0.02
CA ALA A 27 -13.09 -22.08 0.59
C ALA A 27 -13.11 -23.39 1.39
N SER A 28 -13.12 -24.53 0.73
CA SER A 28 -12.79 -25.84 1.33
C SER A 28 -12.02 -26.70 0.34
N ALA A 29 -10.87 -26.19 -0.10
CA ALA A 29 -9.78 -27.01 -0.59
C ALA A 29 -8.51 -26.40 -0.01
N ALA A 30 -7.89 -27.11 0.94
CA ALA A 30 -6.64 -26.71 1.54
C ALA A 30 -5.65 -26.34 0.42
N VAL A 31 -5.34 -25.03 0.29
CA VAL A 31 -4.23 -24.56 -0.53
C VAL A 31 -2.95 -25.00 0.16
N ARG A 32 -2.62 -26.30 -0.05
CA ARG A 32 -1.38 -26.91 0.41
C ARG A 32 -0.27 -26.40 -0.50
N SER A 33 0.65 -25.62 0.06
CA SER A 33 1.84 -25.06 -0.57
C SER A 33 1.53 -24.13 -1.77
N VAL A 34 1.29 -22.87 -1.49
CA VAL A 34 1.46 -21.82 -2.49
C VAL A 34 2.97 -21.73 -2.75
N SER A 35 3.42 -22.26 -3.87
CA SER A 35 4.75 -21.92 -4.37
C SER A 35 4.65 -20.48 -4.86
N THR A 36 5.09 -19.53 -4.06
CA THR A 36 5.28 -18.15 -4.47
C THR A 36 6.38 -18.15 -5.52
N SER A 37 6.01 -18.26 -6.79
CA SER A 37 6.99 -18.18 -7.86
C SER A 37 7.35 -16.72 -8.10
N THR A 38 8.35 -16.21 -7.37
CA THR A 38 9.01 -14.96 -7.77
C THR A 38 9.31 -15.00 -9.26
N PRO A 39 8.88 -14.01 -10.06
CA PRO A 39 9.17 -13.99 -11.48
C PRO A 39 10.68 -14.09 -11.72
N ARG A 40 11.11 -15.03 -12.60
CA ARG A 40 12.54 -15.26 -12.85
C ARG A 40 13.13 -14.32 -13.91
N THR A 41 12.55 -13.16 -14.09
CA THR A 41 12.94 -12.19 -15.11
C THR A 41 14.17 -11.37 -14.68
N ARG A 42 14.77 -10.65 -15.66
CA ARG A 42 15.85 -9.72 -15.35
C ARG A 42 15.37 -8.54 -14.51
N LEU A 43 14.14 -8.06 -14.76
CA LEU A 43 13.52 -6.98 -14.01
C LEU A 43 13.26 -7.39 -12.55
N ALA A 44 12.64 -8.54 -12.32
CA ALA A 44 12.39 -9.03 -10.95
C ALA A 44 13.68 -9.16 -10.13
N LYS A 45 14.76 -9.67 -10.75
CA LYS A 45 16.08 -9.74 -10.09
C LYS A 45 16.68 -8.37 -9.82
N ALA A 46 16.42 -7.38 -10.68
CA ALA A 46 16.90 -6.02 -10.49
C ALA A 46 16.12 -5.31 -9.38
N ALA A 47 14.80 -5.50 -9.33
CA ALA A 47 13.94 -4.98 -8.27
C ALA A 47 14.36 -5.52 -6.90
N GLU A 48 14.62 -6.83 -6.80
CA GLU A 48 15.11 -7.48 -5.59
C GLU A 48 16.44 -6.88 -5.12
N ARG A 49 17.42 -6.74 -6.02
CA ARG A 49 18.71 -6.11 -5.68
C ARG A 49 18.52 -4.66 -5.23
N LEU A 50 17.66 -3.90 -5.92
CA LEU A 50 17.41 -2.50 -5.58
C LEU A 50 16.84 -2.38 -4.16
N LEU A 51 15.84 -3.20 -3.81
CA LEU A 51 15.27 -3.25 -2.47
C LEU A 51 16.35 -3.55 -1.43
N GLN A 52 17.13 -4.62 -1.62
CA GLN A 52 18.18 -5.06 -0.70
C GLN A 52 19.31 -4.03 -0.51
N GLU A 53 19.68 -3.32 -1.58
CA GLU A 53 20.77 -2.32 -1.54
C GLU A 53 20.37 -1.00 -0.90
N THR A 54 19.06 -0.70 -0.83
CA THR A 54 18.59 0.64 -0.43
C THR A 54 17.74 0.67 0.82
N SER A 55 17.22 -0.46 1.26
CA SER A 55 16.23 -0.54 2.32
C SER A 55 16.77 -1.19 3.59
N PRO A 56 16.36 -0.74 4.77
CA PRO A 56 16.66 -1.44 6.02
C PRO A 56 15.87 -2.76 6.12
N ASP A 57 16.37 -3.69 6.92
CA ASP A 57 15.83 -5.06 7.02
C ASP A 57 14.32 -5.11 7.28
N PHE A 58 13.79 -4.27 8.18
CA PHE A 58 12.35 -4.27 8.49
C PHE A 58 11.48 -3.93 7.26
N LEU A 59 11.99 -3.08 6.35
CA LEU A 59 11.30 -2.67 5.13
C LEU A 59 11.43 -3.75 4.06
N VAL A 60 12.60 -4.37 3.94
CA VAL A 60 12.82 -5.55 3.08
C VAL A 60 11.85 -6.67 3.45
N ASP A 61 11.79 -7.01 4.74
CA ASP A 61 10.90 -8.04 5.25
C ASP A 61 9.41 -7.71 5.00
N HIS A 62 9.02 -6.45 5.20
CA HIS A 62 7.66 -5.98 4.88
C HIS A 62 7.31 -6.17 3.41
N CYS A 63 8.17 -5.72 2.51
CA CYS A 63 7.96 -5.85 1.08
C CYS A 63 7.85 -7.31 0.64
N HIS A 64 8.69 -8.20 1.19
CA HIS A 64 8.63 -9.64 0.91
C HIS A 64 7.33 -10.27 1.44
N ARG A 65 6.92 -9.99 2.68
CA ARG A 65 5.64 -10.49 3.21
C ARG A 65 4.46 -10.00 2.37
N SER A 66 4.50 -8.74 1.93
CA SER A 66 3.47 -8.18 1.05
C SER A 66 3.38 -8.92 -0.30
N VAL A 67 4.53 -9.29 -0.89
CA VAL A 67 4.58 -10.11 -2.11
C VAL A 67 4.03 -11.52 -1.85
N GLU A 68 4.38 -12.15 -0.73
CA GLU A 68 3.85 -13.47 -0.37
C GLU A 68 2.34 -13.44 -0.15
N LEU A 69 1.82 -12.40 0.54
CA LEU A 69 0.37 -12.21 0.72
C LEU A 69 -0.34 -11.96 -0.61
N ALA A 70 0.24 -11.14 -1.50
CA ALA A 70 -0.30 -10.94 -2.85
C ALA A 70 -0.41 -12.26 -3.62
N SER A 71 0.65 -13.09 -3.56
CA SER A 71 0.64 -14.42 -4.19
C SER A 71 -0.41 -15.35 -3.58
N LEU A 72 -0.61 -15.28 -2.27
CA LEU A 72 -1.63 -16.06 -1.56
C LEU A 72 -3.05 -15.64 -1.99
N ILE A 73 -3.32 -14.35 -2.11
CA ILE A 73 -4.59 -13.80 -2.60
C ILE A 73 -4.86 -14.25 -4.03
N VAL A 74 -3.85 -14.13 -4.92
CA VAL A 74 -3.95 -14.55 -6.32
C VAL A 74 -4.29 -16.03 -6.43
N ALA A 75 -3.58 -16.87 -5.68
CA ALA A 75 -3.79 -18.33 -5.71
C ALA A 75 -5.16 -18.73 -5.14
N ALA A 76 -5.59 -18.13 -4.04
CA ALA A 76 -6.88 -18.42 -3.41
C ALA A 76 -8.06 -17.98 -4.29
N GLY A 77 -7.94 -16.86 -4.99
CA GLY A 77 -8.95 -16.33 -5.90
C GLY A 77 -8.86 -16.88 -7.33
N ASN A 78 -7.83 -17.65 -7.67
CA ASN A 78 -7.50 -18.04 -9.06
C ASN A 78 -7.53 -16.82 -10.00
N ILE A 79 -6.85 -15.75 -9.59
CA ILE A 79 -6.90 -14.44 -10.25
C ILE A 79 -5.89 -14.40 -11.39
N ALA A 80 -6.36 -14.08 -12.61
CA ALA A 80 -5.48 -13.85 -13.75
C ALA A 80 -5.01 -12.37 -13.77
N LEU A 81 -3.70 -12.14 -13.79
CA LEU A 81 -3.07 -10.82 -13.79
C LEU A 81 -1.63 -10.90 -14.36
N ASP A 82 -0.98 -9.76 -14.47
CA ASP A 82 0.44 -9.66 -14.83
C ASP A 82 1.31 -9.83 -13.56
N GLU A 83 1.82 -11.06 -13.35
CA GLU A 83 2.60 -11.42 -12.16
C GLU A 83 3.87 -10.56 -12.01
N GLU A 84 4.52 -10.18 -13.11
CA GLU A 84 5.73 -9.36 -13.07
C GLU A 84 5.42 -7.91 -12.64
N VAL A 85 4.33 -7.34 -13.15
CA VAL A 85 3.85 -6.01 -12.76
C VAL A 85 3.46 -6.00 -11.29
N LEU A 86 2.67 -6.99 -10.84
CA LEU A 86 2.29 -7.12 -9.43
C LEU A 86 3.54 -7.24 -8.54
N PHE A 87 4.44 -8.15 -8.89
CA PHE A 87 5.67 -8.39 -8.10
C PHE A 87 6.50 -7.12 -7.94
N VAL A 88 6.82 -6.43 -9.05
CA VAL A 88 7.68 -5.24 -9.02
C VAL A 88 7.01 -4.09 -8.29
N GLY A 89 5.72 -3.86 -8.53
CA GLY A 89 4.97 -2.79 -7.88
C GLY A 89 4.85 -3.00 -6.36
N VAL A 90 4.53 -4.24 -5.93
CA VAL A 90 4.44 -4.57 -4.50
C VAL A 90 5.82 -4.60 -3.84
N LEU A 91 6.86 -5.15 -4.50
CA LEU A 91 8.19 -5.22 -3.91
C LEU A 91 8.81 -3.85 -3.66
N LEU A 92 8.52 -2.85 -4.51
CA LEU A 92 9.17 -1.54 -4.47
C LEU A 92 8.26 -0.41 -3.96
N HIS A 93 7.08 -0.73 -3.39
CA HIS A 93 6.07 0.27 -3.03
C HIS A 93 6.52 1.28 -1.96
N ASP A 94 7.50 0.93 -1.15
CA ASP A 94 7.97 1.73 -0.02
C ASP A 94 9.39 2.31 -0.20
N LEU A 95 9.98 2.22 -1.40
CA LEU A 95 11.32 2.77 -1.67
C LEU A 95 11.45 4.25 -1.30
N GLY A 96 10.38 5.04 -1.41
CA GLY A 96 10.35 6.46 -1.07
C GLY A 96 10.61 6.75 0.41
N LEU A 97 10.48 5.76 1.29
CA LEU A 97 10.86 5.83 2.71
C LEU A 97 12.37 5.66 2.93
N THR A 98 13.14 5.34 1.89
CA THR A 98 14.59 5.16 1.97
C THR A 98 15.32 6.45 1.63
N GLN A 99 16.51 6.64 2.19
CA GLN A 99 17.33 7.83 1.95
C GLN A 99 17.58 8.09 0.45
N ARG A 100 17.75 7.03 -0.34
CA ARG A 100 18.07 7.15 -1.78
C ARG A 100 16.91 7.70 -2.60
N PHE A 101 15.66 7.41 -2.22
CA PHE A 101 14.46 7.75 -2.98
C PHE A 101 13.55 8.75 -2.27
N HIS A 102 13.96 9.22 -1.10
CA HIS A 102 13.25 10.28 -0.40
C HIS A 102 13.11 11.53 -1.29
N SER A 103 11.95 12.17 -1.20
CA SER A 103 11.65 13.42 -1.90
C SER A 103 11.00 14.40 -0.92
N SER A 104 11.49 15.63 -0.88
CA SER A 104 10.88 16.72 -0.10
C SER A 104 9.62 17.31 -0.74
N GLU A 105 9.27 16.91 -1.97
CA GLU A 105 8.20 17.53 -2.75
C GLU A 105 6.94 16.66 -2.83
N VAL A 106 7.10 15.34 -2.90
CA VAL A 106 5.99 14.41 -3.12
C VAL A 106 5.88 13.39 -2.00
N ARG A 107 4.70 12.77 -1.87
CA ARG A 107 4.47 11.65 -0.96
C ARG A 107 5.43 10.51 -1.27
N PHE A 108 5.84 9.75 -0.23
CA PHE A 108 6.75 8.62 -0.43
C PHE A 108 6.19 7.57 -1.41
N GLU A 109 4.87 7.37 -1.44
CA GLU A 109 4.24 6.45 -2.38
C GLU A 109 4.47 6.87 -3.85
N VAL A 110 4.45 8.18 -4.12
CA VAL A 110 4.74 8.72 -5.45
C VAL A 110 6.23 8.59 -5.79
N ALA A 111 7.11 8.85 -4.83
CA ALA A 111 8.55 8.67 -5.01
C ALA A 111 8.91 7.21 -5.29
N SER A 112 8.33 6.26 -4.53
CA SER A 112 8.44 4.82 -4.76
C SER A 112 7.97 4.42 -6.16
N ALA A 113 6.78 4.89 -6.54
CA ALA A 113 6.16 4.57 -7.81
C ALA A 113 7.00 5.07 -9.00
N ASN A 114 7.57 6.27 -8.89
CA ASN A 114 8.48 6.80 -9.91
C ASN A 114 9.71 5.91 -10.07
N ALA A 115 10.36 5.53 -8.96
CA ALA A 115 11.53 4.66 -8.98
C ALA A 115 11.21 3.26 -9.56
N ALA A 116 10.08 2.66 -9.18
CA ALA A 116 9.65 1.36 -9.66
C ALA A 116 9.32 1.38 -11.16
N ARG A 117 8.60 2.42 -11.62
CA ARG A 117 8.29 2.62 -13.06
C ARG A 117 9.55 2.81 -13.88
N ASP A 118 10.47 3.66 -13.44
CA ASP A 118 11.68 3.96 -14.18
C ASP A 118 12.56 2.71 -14.30
N LEU A 119 12.71 1.93 -13.22
CA LEU A 119 13.35 0.61 -13.29
C LEU A 119 12.65 -0.31 -14.30
N ALA A 120 11.32 -0.36 -14.29
CA ALA A 120 10.56 -1.21 -15.21
C ALA A 120 10.80 -0.82 -16.69
N LEU A 121 10.86 0.48 -16.99
CA LEU A 121 11.18 1.00 -18.32
C LEU A 121 12.62 0.65 -18.74
N ASP A 122 13.60 0.83 -17.86
CA ASP A 122 15.01 0.52 -18.09
C ASP A 122 15.24 -0.96 -18.41
N TYR A 123 14.38 -1.84 -17.86
CA TYR A 123 14.42 -3.28 -18.15
C TYR A 123 13.49 -3.71 -19.30
N GLY A 124 12.89 -2.75 -20.01
CA GLY A 124 12.20 -2.97 -21.27
C GLY A 124 10.71 -3.31 -21.14
N LEU A 125 10.06 -3.02 -20.00
CA LEU A 125 8.61 -3.07 -19.96
C LEU A 125 8.02 -2.01 -20.90
N SER A 126 6.87 -2.32 -21.51
CA SER A 126 6.12 -1.32 -22.25
C SER A 126 5.64 -0.20 -21.33
N ALA A 127 5.43 0.99 -21.87
CA ALA A 127 4.94 2.14 -21.13
C ALA A 127 3.62 1.84 -20.37
N ALA A 128 2.72 1.03 -20.96
CA ALA A 128 1.48 0.64 -20.33
C ALA A 128 1.70 -0.27 -19.10
N ARG A 129 2.59 -1.27 -19.20
CA ARG A 129 2.94 -2.14 -18.07
C ARG A 129 3.68 -1.38 -16.98
N ALA A 130 4.60 -0.49 -17.35
CA ALA A 130 5.34 0.36 -16.41
C ALA A 130 4.42 1.36 -15.69
N ALA A 131 3.40 1.90 -16.38
CA ALA A 131 2.36 2.72 -15.75
C ALA A 131 1.55 1.92 -14.73
N ASN A 132 1.28 0.63 -15.00
CA ASN A 132 0.59 -0.22 -14.04
C ASN A 132 1.48 -0.57 -12.83
N VAL A 133 2.80 -0.76 -12.99
CA VAL A 133 3.76 -0.83 -11.86
C VAL A 133 3.68 0.43 -11.00
N TRP A 134 3.62 1.60 -11.63
CA TRP A 134 3.45 2.88 -10.95
C TRP A 134 2.15 2.93 -10.15
N ASP A 135 1.01 2.53 -10.74
CA ASP A 135 -0.29 2.51 -10.08
C ASP A 135 -0.29 1.57 -8.84
N VAL A 136 0.31 0.38 -8.94
CA VAL A 136 0.44 -0.55 -7.81
C VAL A 136 1.16 0.12 -6.64
N ALA A 137 2.31 0.74 -6.90
CA ALA A 137 3.11 1.37 -5.85
C ALA A 137 2.48 2.68 -5.33
N ALA A 138 1.96 3.55 -6.21
CA ALA A 138 1.42 4.86 -5.81
C ALA A 138 0.09 4.77 -5.04
N LEU A 139 -0.73 3.76 -5.35
CA LEU A 139 -2.10 3.66 -4.83
C LEU A 139 -2.26 2.60 -3.73
N HIS A 140 -1.16 1.97 -3.30
CA HIS A 140 -1.22 0.87 -2.33
C HIS A 140 -1.94 1.23 -1.01
N ALA A 141 -1.84 2.49 -0.58
CA ALA A 141 -2.48 3.00 0.64
C ALA A 141 -3.73 3.87 0.36
N THR A 142 -4.32 3.75 -0.83
CA THR A 142 -5.48 4.54 -1.26
C THR A 142 -6.70 3.63 -1.47
N GLY A 143 -7.16 3.01 -0.39
CA GLY A 143 -8.33 2.13 -0.41
C GLY A 143 -9.57 2.84 -0.95
N GLY A 144 -10.43 2.10 -1.65
CA GLY A 144 -11.60 2.64 -2.33
C GLY A 144 -11.31 3.28 -3.70
N ILE A 145 -10.02 3.53 -4.04
CA ILE A 145 -9.59 3.91 -5.40
C ILE A 145 -8.82 2.76 -6.04
N SER A 146 -7.85 2.19 -5.32
CA SER A 146 -7.07 1.03 -5.78
C SER A 146 -7.93 -0.12 -6.27
N ASP A 147 -9.05 -0.38 -5.60
CA ASP A 147 -10.00 -1.46 -5.91
C ASP A 147 -10.65 -1.33 -7.31
N PHE A 148 -10.68 -0.13 -7.87
CA PHE A 148 -11.28 0.19 -9.16
C PHE A 148 -10.25 0.46 -10.28
N LYS A 149 -8.99 0.18 -10.01
CA LYS A 149 -7.89 0.26 -10.99
C LYS A 149 -7.66 -1.11 -11.63
N SER A 150 -6.43 -1.42 -11.99
CA SER A 150 -6.09 -2.76 -12.50
C SER A 150 -6.19 -3.82 -11.41
N THR A 151 -6.29 -5.07 -11.84
CA THR A 151 -6.30 -6.22 -10.92
C THR A 151 -5.02 -6.26 -10.07
N GLU A 152 -3.87 -5.93 -10.66
CA GLU A 152 -2.58 -5.85 -9.97
C GLU A 152 -2.61 -4.78 -8.87
N THR A 153 -3.18 -3.61 -9.16
CA THR A 153 -3.29 -2.52 -8.18
C THR A 153 -4.20 -2.90 -7.02
N ALA A 154 -5.36 -3.51 -7.30
CA ALA A 154 -6.29 -3.95 -6.28
C ALA A 154 -5.68 -5.03 -5.37
N VAL A 155 -5.07 -6.06 -5.96
CA VAL A 155 -4.41 -7.15 -5.21
C VAL A 155 -3.22 -6.63 -4.43
N GLY A 156 -2.38 -5.76 -5.02
CA GLY A 156 -1.22 -5.17 -4.35
C GLY A 156 -1.63 -4.34 -3.12
N SER A 157 -2.62 -3.46 -3.27
CA SER A 157 -3.14 -2.65 -2.16
C SER A 157 -3.72 -3.51 -1.03
N ASP A 158 -4.49 -4.55 -1.35
CA ASP A 158 -5.06 -5.48 -0.37
C ASP A 158 -3.96 -6.25 0.38
N ALA A 159 -2.94 -6.76 -0.32
CA ALA A 159 -1.84 -7.50 0.27
C ALA A 159 -0.98 -6.65 1.21
N ILE A 160 -0.61 -5.44 0.78
CA ILE A 160 0.18 -4.50 1.58
C ILE A 160 -0.60 -4.08 2.84
N GLY A 161 -1.89 -3.76 2.69
CA GLY A 161 -2.75 -3.42 3.81
C GLY A 161 -2.87 -4.56 4.83
N ARG A 162 -2.95 -5.81 4.38
CA ARG A 162 -2.99 -6.99 5.28
C ARG A 162 -1.71 -7.14 6.08
N ASP A 163 -0.54 -6.90 5.50
CA ASP A 163 0.72 -6.93 6.26
C ASP A 163 0.78 -5.81 7.31
N VAL A 164 0.37 -4.59 6.97
CA VAL A 164 0.48 -3.44 7.89
C VAL A 164 -0.52 -3.56 9.05
N VAL A 165 -1.79 -3.87 8.79
CA VAL A 165 -2.87 -3.79 9.79
C VAL A 165 -3.53 -5.13 10.15
N GLY A 166 -3.19 -6.23 9.49
CA GLY A 166 -3.54 -7.59 9.90
C GLY A 166 -5.00 -8.01 9.66
N TYR A 167 -5.75 -7.35 8.78
CA TYR A 167 -7.13 -7.75 8.50
C TYR A 167 -7.23 -8.94 7.53
N GLY A 168 -8.33 -9.71 7.63
CA GLY A 168 -8.74 -10.71 6.65
C GLY A 168 -7.75 -11.86 6.42
N LEU A 169 -6.88 -12.15 7.40
CA LEU A 169 -5.93 -13.26 7.35
C LEU A 169 -6.57 -14.59 7.79
N ASP A 170 -7.68 -14.53 8.50
CA ASP A 170 -8.47 -15.67 8.97
C ASP A 170 -9.13 -16.49 7.82
N GLY A 171 -9.18 -15.93 6.62
CA GLY A 171 -9.64 -16.63 5.42
C GLY A 171 -8.61 -17.58 4.78
N PHE A 172 -7.36 -17.59 5.26
CA PHE A 172 -6.27 -18.41 4.72
C PHE A 172 -5.84 -19.51 5.68
N ASP A 173 -5.02 -20.45 5.17
CA ASP A 173 -4.44 -21.51 5.99
C ASP A 173 -3.56 -20.88 7.09
N PRO A 174 -3.83 -21.13 8.39
CA PRO A 174 -3.12 -20.49 9.49
C PRO A 174 -1.62 -20.83 9.53
N ASP A 175 -1.20 -22.01 9.08
CA ASP A 175 0.21 -22.38 9.04
C ASP A 175 0.96 -21.60 7.94
N VAL A 176 0.30 -21.33 6.82
CA VAL A 176 0.84 -20.48 5.76
C VAL A 176 0.95 -19.05 6.23
N VAL A 177 -0.08 -18.51 6.86
CA VAL A 177 -0.07 -17.15 7.44
C VAL A 177 1.02 -17.03 8.50
N ALA A 178 1.13 -17.97 9.42
CA ALA A 178 2.15 -17.96 10.49
C ALA A 178 3.58 -17.91 9.89
N ARG A 179 3.84 -18.70 8.86
CA ARG A 179 5.13 -18.69 8.16
C ARG A 179 5.41 -17.33 7.49
N ILE A 180 4.45 -16.74 6.78
CA ILE A 180 4.60 -15.43 6.15
C ILE A 180 4.90 -14.37 7.22
N MET A 181 4.21 -14.43 8.35
CA MET A 181 4.33 -13.46 9.44
C MET A 181 5.52 -13.69 10.38
N GLU A 182 6.37 -14.69 10.12
CA GLU A 182 7.52 -15.00 11.00
C GLU A 182 8.45 -13.79 11.19
N THR A 183 8.69 -13.00 10.12
CA THR A 183 9.55 -11.81 10.16
C THR A 183 8.78 -10.53 10.57
N ARG A 184 7.50 -10.64 11.00
CA ARG A 184 6.67 -9.47 11.35
C ARG A 184 7.04 -8.84 12.70
N ALA A 185 7.70 -9.61 13.58
CA ALA A 185 8.10 -9.13 14.89
C ALA A 185 9.03 -7.91 14.78
N GLY A 186 8.70 -6.83 15.51
CA GLY A 186 9.51 -5.61 15.50
C GLY A 186 9.31 -4.67 14.31
N PHE A 187 8.39 -4.97 13.38
CA PHE A 187 8.15 -4.13 12.20
C PHE A 187 7.48 -2.79 12.54
N ALA A 188 6.49 -2.77 13.43
CA ALA A 188 5.56 -1.64 13.55
C ALA A 188 6.24 -0.34 13.99
N GLU A 189 7.14 -0.40 14.98
CA GLU A 189 7.82 0.79 15.50
C GLU A 189 8.77 1.40 14.46
N PRO A 190 9.72 0.67 13.84
CA PRO A 190 10.58 1.22 12.78
C PRO A 190 9.79 1.76 11.57
N PHE A 191 8.69 1.10 11.19
CA PHE A 191 7.83 1.57 10.10
C PHE A 191 7.19 2.92 10.42
N VAL A 192 6.59 3.08 11.61
CA VAL A 192 6.03 4.37 12.03
C VAL A 192 7.12 5.45 12.08
N GLN A 193 8.32 5.13 12.58
CA GLN A 193 9.42 6.08 12.61
C GLN A 193 9.91 6.47 11.21
N ALA A 194 9.91 5.56 10.25
CA ALA A 194 10.23 5.88 8.86
C ALA A 194 9.21 6.86 8.25
N ILE A 195 7.90 6.66 8.50
CA ILE A 195 6.85 7.61 8.10
C ILE A 195 7.06 8.99 8.77
N VAL A 196 7.35 8.99 10.08
CA VAL A 196 7.62 10.25 10.80
C VAL A 196 8.82 10.97 10.23
N ALA A 197 9.91 10.25 9.93
CA ALA A 197 11.11 10.82 9.31
C ALA A 197 10.81 11.41 7.92
N ASP A 198 10.01 10.71 7.11
CA ASP A 198 9.58 11.18 5.79
C ASP A 198 8.75 12.47 5.87
N LEU A 199 7.95 12.64 6.92
CA LEU A 199 7.08 13.80 7.11
C LEU A 199 7.77 15.01 7.75
N GLN A 200 9.03 14.91 8.21
CA GLN A 200 9.71 16.01 8.93
C GLN A 200 9.89 17.26 8.06
N ASP A 201 10.21 17.11 6.80
CA ASP A 201 10.46 18.20 5.85
C ASP A 201 9.28 18.49 4.91
N LYS A 202 8.24 17.65 4.92
CA LYS A 202 7.06 17.80 4.06
C LYS A 202 5.74 17.46 4.78
N PRO A 203 5.45 17.99 5.96
CA PRO A 203 4.27 17.60 6.73
C PRO A 203 2.94 17.85 5.99
N GLN A 204 2.92 18.77 5.04
CA GLN A 204 1.72 19.10 4.24
C GLN A 204 1.22 17.92 3.40
N VAL A 205 2.09 16.98 3.02
CA VAL A 205 1.66 15.81 2.21
C VAL A 205 0.82 14.82 3.01
N ALA A 206 0.84 14.90 4.34
CA ALA A 206 0.01 14.08 5.21
C ALA A 206 -1.46 14.53 5.22
N SER A 207 -1.73 15.79 4.90
CA SER A 207 -3.09 16.34 4.97
C SER A 207 -4.05 15.59 4.05
N SER A 208 -5.18 15.17 4.62
CA SER A 208 -6.23 14.41 3.91
C SER A 208 -5.78 13.04 3.40
N THR A 209 -4.79 12.44 4.06
CA THR A 209 -4.30 11.08 3.77
C THR A 209 -4.36 10.21 5.01
N TRP A 210 -4.07 8.91 4.86
CA TRP A 210 -3.95 7.99 5.99
C TRP A 210 -2.84 8.40 7.00
N MET A 211 -1.83 9.15 6.54
CA MET A 211 -0.74 9.65 7.38
C MET A 211 -1.15 10.81 8.31
N THR A 212 -2.34 11.40 8.13
CA THR A 212 -2.82 12.53 8.94
C THR A 212 -2.73 12.26 10.45
N THR A 213 -3.12 11.06 10.88
CA THR A 213 -3.10 10.69 12.31
C THR A 213 -1.68 10.55 12.86
N ILE A 214 -0.75 10.09 12.05
CA ILE A 214 0.69 10.00 12.40
C ILE A 214 1.26 11.41 12.48
N ALA A 215 1.02 12.24 11.46
CA ALA A 215 1.48 13.64 11.45
C ALA A 215 0.95 14.43 12.66
N ALA A 216 -0.34 14.29 12.97
CA ALA A 216 -0.95 14.97 14.11
C ALA A 216 -0.33 14.56 15.47
N LYS A 217 0.15 13.32 15.58
CA LYS A 217 0.74 12.78 16.80
C LYS A 217 2.23 13.12 16.95
N TYR A 218 2.98 13.15 15.86
CA TYR A 218 4.44 13.16 15.92
C TYR A 218 5.12 14.38 15.29
N ILE A 219 4.40 15.18 14.47
CA ILE A 219 4.98 16.35 13.81
C ILE A 219 4.56 17.63 14.54
N PRO A 220 5.48 18.35 15.21
CA PRO A 220 5.16 19.59 15.90
C PRO A 220 4.58 20.65 14.95
N GLY A 221 3.46 21.26 15.34
CA GLY A 221 2.82 22.30 14.54
C GLY A 221 2.07 21.81 13.31
N PHE A 222 1.91 20.50 13.13
CA PHE A 222 1.07 19.98 12.05
C PHE A 222 -0.39 20.34 12.29
N HIS A 223 -1.01 20.92 11.28
CA HIS A 223 -2.45 21.19 11.23
C HIS A 223 -3.04 20.56 9.99
N GLN A 224 -4.06 19.73 10.19
CA GLN A 224 -4.82 19.17 9.09
C GLN A 224 -5.55 20.28 8.34
N ASN A 225 -5.56 20.24 7.01
CA ASN A 225 -6.41 21.12 6.22
C ASN A 225 -7.88 20.84 6.52
N ASP A 226 -8.53 21.82 7.12
CA ASP A 226 -9.98 21.77 7.36
C ASP A 226 -10.70 22.28 6.11
N ILE A 227 -11.14 21.37 5.29
CA ILE A 227 -11.87 21.67 4.04
C ILE A 227 -13.20 22.34 4.32
N GLU A 228 -13.91 21.93 5.38
CA GLU A 228 -15.18 22.55 5.76
C GLU A 228 -15.00 24.01 6.13
N GLN A 229 -14.05 24.29 7.04
CA GLN A 229 -13.74 25.65 7.46
C GLN A 229 -13.32 26.52 6.26
N ARG A 230 -12.45 26.01 5.38
CA ARG A 230 -11.99 26.75 4.20
C ARG A 230 -13.09 26.99 3.18
N ALA A 231 -13.97 26.01 2.97
CA ALA A 231 -15.10 26.15 2.06
C ALA A 231 -16.15 27.15 2.60
N LEU A 232 -16.39 27.13 3.93
CA LEU A 232 -17.33 28.04 4.58
C LEU A 232 -16.79 29.47 4.74
N ALA A 233 -15.47 29.65 4.71
CA ALA A 233 -14.85 30.97 4.78
C ALA A 233 -15.02 31.81 3.51
N ASP A 234 -15.61 31.26 2.47
CA ASP A 234 -15.83 31.87 1.15
C ASP A 234 -14.61 32.68 0.67
N PRO A 235 -13.58 31.98 0.15
CA PRO A 235 -12.32 32.64 -0.23
C PRO A 235 -12.47 33.61 -1.40
N TRP A 236 -13.65 33.70 -2.03
CA TRP A 236 -13.94 34.57 -3.14
C TRP A 236 -14.61 35.87 -2.70
N GLU A 237 -15.28 35.92 -1.53
CA GLU A 237 -15.88 37.13 -0.97
C GLU A 237 -14.87 37.98 -0.17
N ASN A 238 -13.80 37.34 0.38
CA ASN A 238 -12.73 37.99 1.13
C ASN A 238 -11.36 37.50 0.65
N PRO A 239 -10.84 37.97 -0.50
CA PRO A 239 -9.56 37.58 -1.06
C PRO A 239 -8.34 38.03 -0.23
#